data_0cd10e72dcc83399df6e4100bb43f2c5
#
_entry.id   0cd10e72dcc83399df6e4100bb43f2c5
#
_cell.length_a   1.000
_cell.length_b   1.000
_cell.length_c   1.000
_cell.angle_alpha   90.00
_cell.angle_beta   90.00
_cell.angle_gamma   90.00
#
_symmetry.space_group_name_H-M   'P 1'
#
loop_
_entity.id
_entity.type
_entity.pdbx_description
1 polymer ?
#
loop_
_entity_poly.entity_id
_entity_poly.type
_entity_poly.pdbx_seq_one_letter_code
_entity_poly.pdbx_strand_id
1 'polypeptide(L)'
;IYAESWGPRLEHILRNTILSLLESQGATMLGITRILQDEDFRKKIVSKITDPIVKSFWVNEFDKMQDKFKIEAISPILNKVGQFLSSPIIRNMVGQPKSSVDLRFAMDKGKIVIVNLSKGRIGEDNSSLLGAMIITKFQLDAMSRANQKEKDRKDFYLYVDEFQNFATDSFSTILSEARKYKLNLTMANQYIAQMPEEVRDAVFGNVGTLISMQVGFDDAEYISQQFGEEVLPPDLVGMSKYTAYMRLLIDNMPSKTFSMDTLPPPLGRVANEERSDTVRKVARERYSQKRSVVEEKIMRWSGVGEERLGAKNTVAKNTAAKNVVASSTVKKIKK
;
A
#
# COMPACT_ATOMS: atom_id res chain seq x y z
N ILE A 1 -4.58 -11.06 -5.05
CA ILE A 1 -4.44 -11.58 -3.66
C ILE A 1 -5.75 -12.23 -3.17
N TYR A 2 -6.93 -11.84 -3.64
CA TYR A 2 -8.22 -12.33 -3.14
C TYR A 2 -9.24 -12.58 -4.26
N ALA A 3 -8.81 -12.92 -5.48
CA ALA A 3 -9.66 -12.99 -6.67
C ALA A 3 -10.83 -13.99 -6.51
N GLU A 4 -10.60 -15.16 -5.95
CA GLU A 4 -11.61 -16.22 -5.87
C GLU A 4 -12.83 -15.92 -4.98
N SER A 5 -12.72 -14.96 -4.05
CA SER A 5 -13.81 -14.56 -3.16
C SER A 5 -14.37 -13.16 -3.47
N TRP A 6 -14.05 -12.61 -4.63
CA TRP A 6 -14.47 -11.28 -5.07
C TRP A 6 -15.71 -11.37 -5.95
N GLY A 7 -16.89 -11.25 -5.35
CA GLY A 7 -18.14 -11.27 -6.09
C GLY A 7 -18.71 -9.87 -6.34
N PRO A 8 -19.61 -9.71 -7.35
CA PRO A 8 -20.17 -8.40 -7.73
C PRO A 8 -20.83 -7.65 -6.58
N ARG A 9 -21.50 -8.36 -5.66
CA ARG A 9 -22.15 -7.76 -4.49
C ARG A 9 -21.13 -7.17 -3.52
N LEU A 10 -20.03 -7.88 -3.26
CA LEU A 10 -18.94 -7.39 -2.40
C LEU A 10 -18.35 -6.13 -3.00
N GLU A 11 -18.06 -6.15 -4.29
CA GLU A 11 -17.52 -4.99 -5.00
C GLU A 11 -18.47 -3.80 -4.92
N HIS A 12 -19.76 -3.98 -5.14
CA HIS A 12 -20.76 -2.94 -5.07
C HIS A 12 -20.83 -2.29 -3.67
N ILE A 13 -20.86 -3.10 -2.61
CA ILE A 13 -20.89 -2.59 -1.22
C ILE A 13 -19.58 -1.86 -0.89
N LEU A 14 -18.42 -2.44 -1.22
CA LEU A 14 -17.12 -1.84 -0.92
C LEU A 14 -16.91 -0.54 -1.71
N ARG A 15 -17.32 -0.49 -2.97
CA ARG A 15 -17.25 0.71 -3.81
C ARG A 15 -18.07 1.86 -3.20
N ASN A 16 -19.32 1.63 -2.85
CA ASN A 16 -20.16 2.65 -2.21
C ASN A 16 -19.62 3.06 -0.84
N THR A 17 -19.07 2.11 -0.08
CA THR A 17 -18.38 2.38 1.19
C THR A 17 -17.21 3.35 1.00
N ILE A 18 -16.33 3.08 0.03
CA ILE A 18 -15.16 3.91 -0.27
C ILE A 18 -15.60 5.29 -0.76
N LEU A 19 -16.56 5.37 -1.69
CA LEU A 19 -17.08 6.65 -2.19
C LEU A 19 -17.65 7.51 -1.06
N SER A 20 -18.39 6.91 -0.14
CA SER A 20 -18.91 7.61 1.04
C SER A 20 -17.83 8.17 1.96
N LEU A 21 -16.75 7.41 2.14
CA LEU A 21 -15.62 7.83 2.96
C LEU A 21 -14.78 8.91 2.27
N LEU A 22 -14.67 8.90 0.95
CA LEU A 22 -13.97 9.93 0.17
C LEU A 22 -14.65 11.30 0.30
N GLU A 23 -15.98 11.36 0.43
CA GLU A 23 -16.70 12.61 0.72
C GLU A 23 -16.59 13.06 2.19
N SER A 24 -16.08 12.19 3.06
CA SER A 24 -15.97 12.48 4.49
C SER A 24 -14.58 13.00 4.86
N GLN A 25 -14.53 14.25 5.37
CA GLN A 25 -13.26 14.84 5.81
C GLN A 25 -12.63 14.02 6.94
N GLY A 26 -11.36 13.67 6.77
CA GLY A 26 -10.58 12.93 7.76
C GLY A 26 -10.89 11.43 7.81
N ALA A 27 -11.62 10.89 6.83
CA ALA A 27 -11.83 9.47 6.70
C ALA A 27 -10.51 8.72 6.41
N THR A 28 -10.47 7.47 6.83
CA THR A 28 -9.33 6.57 6.65
C THR A 28 -9.85 5.17 6.30
N MET A 29 -8.97 4.23 5.95
CA MET A 29 -9.36 2.83 5.72
C MET A 29 -10.06 2.18 6.94
N LEU A 30 -9.80 2.68 8.16
CA LEU A 30 -10.51 2.24 9.36
C LEU A 30 -12.02 2.50 9.28
N GLY A 31 -12.43 3.52 8.52
CA GLY A 31 -13.84 3.85 8.28
C GLY A 31 -14.60 2.75 7.55
N ILE A 32 -13.94 1.92 6.75
CA ILE A 32 -14.57 0.85 5.98
C ILE A 32 -15.29 -0.15 6.90
N THR A 33 -14.60 -0.65 7.90
CA THR A 33 -15.20 -1.60 8.84
C THR A 33 -16.25 -0.94 9.72
N ARG A 34 -16.01 0.31 10.12
CA ARG A 34 -16.91 1.04 11.03
C ARG A 34 -18.22 1.42 10.35
N ILE A 35 -18.23 1.92 9.13
CA ILE A 35 -19.48 2.30 8.44
C ILE A 35 -20.38 1.09 8.17
N LEU A 36 -19.79 -0.10 8.01
CA LEU A 36 -20.53 -1.34 7.79
C LEU A 36 -21.15 -1.92 9.07
N GLN A 37 -20.52 -1.69 10.24
CA GLN A 37 -20.91 -2.29 11.51
C GLN A 37 -21.62 -1.31 12.47
N ASP A 38 -21.24 -0.03 12.46
CA ASP A 38 -21.73 1.00 13.39
C ASP A 38 -22.79 1.83 12.66
N GLU A 39 -24.06 1.65 13.05
CA GLU A 39 -25.20 2.32 12.44
C GLU A 39 -25.17 3.84 12.66
N ASP A 40 -24.80 4.28 13.86
CA ASP A 40 -24.75 5.71 14.18
C ASP A 40 -23.64 6.42 13.41
N PHE A 41 -22.48 5.77 13.31
CA PHE A 41 -21.41 6.26 12.46
C PHE A 41 -21.82 6.30 11.00
N ARG A 42 -22.49 5.26 10.50
CA ARG A 42 -23.02 5.21 9.13
C ARG A 42 -24.00 6.34 8.86
N LYS A 43 -24.99 6.54 9.72
CA LYS A 43 -25.97 7.65 9.59
C LYS A 43 -25.27 8.99 9.52
N LYS A 44 -24.26 9.23 10.38
CA LYS A 44 -23.47 10.45 10.39
C LYS A 44 -22.70 10.68 9.09
N ILE A 45 -22.14 9.63 8.49
CA ILE A 45 -21.46 9.72 7.19
C ILE A 45 -22.47 9.97 6.08
N VAL A 46 -23.54 9.15 6.01
CA VAL A 46 -24.56 9.21 4.95
C VAL A 46 -25.29 10.56 4.92
N SER A 47 -25.47 11.21 6.08
CA SER A 47 -26.08 12.55 6.14
C SER A 47 -25.25 13.62 5.41
N LYS A 48 -23.95 13.41 5.25
CA LYS A 48 -23.01 14.35 4.62
C LYS A 48 -22.74 14.06 3.14
N ILE A 49 -23.18 12.90 2.63
CA ILE A 49 -22.96 12.51 1.25
C ILE A 49 -23.75 13.43 0.33
N THR A 50 -23.06 13.98 -0.66
CA THR A 50 -23.64 14.87 -1.68
C THR A 50 -24.05 14.13 -2.93
N ASP A 51 -23.37 13.02 -3.29
CA ASP A 51 -23.71 12.18 -4.42
C ASP A 51 -25.04 11.44 -4.17
N PRO A 52 -26.10 11.72 -4.97
CA PRO A 52 -27.42 11.13 -4.77
C PRO A 52 -27.44 9.62 -5.00
N ILE A 53 -26.56 9.08 -5.85
CA ILE A 53 -26.48 7.63 -6.16
C ILE A 53 -25.88 6.89 -4.97
N VAL A 54 -24.76 7.38 -4.45
CA VAL A 54 -24.10 6.82 -3.25
C VAL A 54 -25.03 6.91 -2.03
N LYS A 55 -25.73 8.03 -1.86
CA LYS A 55 -26.71 8.19 -0.79
C LYS A 55 -27.89 7.25 -0.91
N SER A 56 -28.41 7.06 -2.14
CA SER A 56 -29.51 6.14 -2.43
C SER A 56 -29.14 4.70 -2.11
N PHE A 57 -27.90 4.27 -2.39
CA PHE A 57 -27.44 2.94 -2.02
C PHE A 57 -27.62 2.68 -0.51
N TRP A 58 -27.21 3.61 0.37
CA TRP A 58 -27.35 3.43 1.81
C TRP A 58 -28.80 3.38 2.27
N VAL A 59 -29.61 4.35 1.81
CA VAL A 59 -30.99 4.53 2.30
C VAL A 59 -31.96 3.51 1.69
N ASN A 60 -31.82 3.22 0.40
CA ASN A 60 -32.80 2.42 -0.34
C ASN A 60 -32.39 0.95 -0.54
N GLU A 61 -31.12 0.64 -0.41
CA GLU A 61 -30.61 -0.70 -0.63
C GLU A 61 -30.00 -1.29 0.64
N PHE A 62 -28.91 -0.73 1.18
CA PHE A 62 -28.19 -1.30 2.29
C PHE A 62 -28.99 -1.33 3.61
N ASP A 63 -29.62 -0.24 4.00
CA ASP A 63 -30.38 -0.18 5.25
C ASP A 63 -31.68 -0.99 5.20
N LYS A 64 -32.23 -1.26 3.99
CA LYS A 64 -33.40 -2.13 3.78
C LYS A 64 -33.06 -3.61 3.65
N MET A 65 -31.79 -3.99 3.61
CA MET A 65 -31.42 -5.40 3.64
C MET A 65 -31.80 -6.05 4.95
N GLN A 66 -32.36 -7.27 4.89
CA GLN A 66 -32.58 -8.09 6.08
C GLN A 66 -31.23 -8.37 6.77
N ASP A 67 -31.21 -8.36 8.10
CA ASP A 67 -29.98 -8.47 8.89
C ASP A 67 -29.13 -9.68 8.53
N LYS A 68 -29.75 -10.83 8.29
CA LYS A 68 -29.05 -12.06 7.88
C LYS A 68 -28.28 -11.86 6.56
N PHE A 69 -28.93 -11.28 5.54
CA PHE A 69 -28.29 -11.01 4.25
C PHE A 69 -27.23 -9.90 4.34
N LYS A 70 -27.47 -8.91 5.21
CA LYS A 70 -26.50 -7.83 5.47
C LYS A 70 -25.22 -8.39 6.06
N ILE A 71 -25.32 -9.24 7.10
CA ILE A 71 -24.17 -9.89 7.74
C ILE A 71 -23.39 -10.74 6.73
N GLU A 72 -24.10 -11.56 5.93
CA GLU A 72 -23.46 -12.39 4.90
C GLU A 72 -22.72 -11.56 3.86
N ALA A 73 -23.33 -10.47 3.39
CA ALA A 73 -22.75 -9.59 2.36
C ALA A 73 -21.52 -8.80 2.84
N ILE A 74 -21.50 -8.37 4.11
CA ILE A 74 -20.36 -7.59 4.65
C ILE A 74 -19.22 -8.45 5.21
N SER A 75 -19.50 -9.70 5.63
CA SER A 75 -18.51 -10.58 6.27
C SER A 75 -17.22 -10.75 5.45
N PRO A 76 -17.25 -10.96 4.13
CA PRO A 76 -16.02 -11.07 3.34
C PRO A 76 -15.21 -9.77 3.34
N ILE A 77 -15.88 -8.61 3.34
CA ILE A 77 -15.20 -7.29 3.41
C ILE A 77 -14.53 -7.15 4.77
N LEU A 78 -15.26 -7.43 5.85
CA LEU A 78 -14.76 -7.32 7.21
C LEU A 78 -13.57 -8.26 7.45
N ASN A 79 -13.62 -9.48 6.94
CA ASN A 79 -12.52 -10.43 7.07
C ASN A 79 -11.25 -9.93 6.38
N LYS A 80 -11.36 -9.48 5.12
CA LYS A 80 -10.21 -9.02 4.33
C LYS A 80 -9.62 -7.72 4.87
N VAL A 81 -10.47 -6.70 5.06
CA VAL A 81 -10.04 -5.40 5.59
C VAL A 81 -9.60 -5.55 7.05
N GLY A 82 -10.30 -6.37 7.84
CA GLY A 82 -9.95 -6.66 9.23
C GLY A 82 -8.61 -7.35 9.37
N GLN A 83 -8.31 -8.36 8.55
CA GLN A 83 -7.00 -9.02 8.53
C GLN A 83 -5.88 -8.01 8.29
N PHE A 84 -6.04 -7.15 7.30
CA PHE A 84 -5.05 -6.10 6.98
C PHE A 84 -4.91 -5.09 8.14
N LEU A 85 -6.01 -4.62 8.72
CA LEU A 85 -6.02 -3.67 9.83
C LEU A 85 -5.64 -4.28 11.18
N SER A 86 -5.57 -5.61 11.31
CA SER A 86 -5.13 -6.30 12.53
C SER A 86 -3.65 -6.02 12.84
N SER A 87 -2.82 -5.85 11.81
CA SER A 87 -1.41 -5.47 11.97
C SER A 87 -1.30 -4.05 12.54
N PRO A 88 -0.70 -3.84 13.73
CA PRO A 88 -0.53 -2.50 14.30
C PRO A 88 0.30 -1.58 13.41
N ILE A 89 1.29 -2.11 12.70
CA ILE A 89 2.16 -1.34 11.80
C ILE A 89 1.31 -0.77 10.66
N ILE A 90 0.57 -1.64 9.98
CA ILE A 90 -0.28 -1.24 8.85
C ILE A 90 -1.38 -0.30 9.31
N ARG A 91 -2.09 -0.67 10.39
CA ARG A 91 -3.17 0.16 10.94
C ARG A 91 -2.72 1.58 11.26
N ASN A 92 -1.52 1.73 11.84
CA ASN A 92 -0.98 3.05 12.15
C ASN A 92 -0.57 3.84 10.91
N MET A 93 -0.22 3.18 9.79
CA MET A 93 0.06 3.85 8.52
C MET A 93 -1.24 4.32 7.85
N VAL A 94 -2.17 3.39 7.59
CA VAL A 94 -3.39 3.67 6.81
C VAL A 94 -4.51 4.30 7.62
N GLY A 95 -4.38 4.34 8.95
CA GLY A 95 -5.30 5.02 9.87
C GLY A 95 -5.03 6.52 10.02
N GLN A 96 -4.07 7.09 9.32
CA GLN A 96 -3.79 8.52 9.34
C GLN A 96 -4.59 9.25 8.24
N PRO A 97 -5.33 10.32 8.57
CA PRO A 97 -6.20 11.03 7.61
C PRO A 97 -5.43 11.76 6.50
N LYS A 98 -4.16 12.07 6.73
CA LYS A 98 -3.32 12.80 5.76
C LYS A 98 -2.06 12.00 5.49
N SER A 99 -1.73 11.84 4.21
CA SER A 99 -0.43 11.34 3.81
C SER A 99 0.64 12.38 4.13
N SER A 100 1.70 11.97 4.81
CA SER A 100 2.87 12.80 5.08
C SER A 100 3.88 12.78 3.92
N VAL A 101 3.73 11.85 2.98
CA VAL A 101 4.58 11.72 1.80
C VAL A 101 3.77 12.07 0.56
N ASP A 102 4.21 13.10 -0.16
CA ASP A 102 3.67 13.50 -1.44
C ASP A 102 4.58 12.94 -2.55
N LEU A 103 4.15 11.87 -3.20
CA LEU A 103 4.91 11.20 -4.25
C LEU A 103 4.95 12.04 -5.53
N ARG A 104 3.88 12.78 -5.84
CA ARG A 104 3.87 13.71 -6.95
C ARG A 104 4.95 14.79 -6.79
N PHE A 105 5.02 15.41 -5.61
CA PHE A 105 6.07 16.37 -5.28
C PHE A 105 7.46 15.73 -5.36
N ALA A 106 7.61 14.50 -4.85
CA ALA A 106 8.88 13.79 -4.90
C ALA A 106 9.36 13.59 -6.35
N MET A 107 8.46 13.19 -7.25
CA MET A 107 8.75 13.04 -8.68
C MET A 107 9.13 14.38 -9.33
N ASP A 108 8.33 15.42 -9.13
CA ASP A 108 8.52 16.73 -9.78
C ASP A 108 9.79 17.45 -9.27
N LYS A 109 10.20 17.18 -8.03
CA LYS A 109 11.41 17.74 -7.42
C LYS A 109 12.64 16.85 -7.52
N GLY A 110 12.53 15.68 -8.17
CA GLY A 110 13.66 14.73 -8.30
C GLY A 110 14.18 14.24 -6.96
N LYS A 111 13.27 13.89 -6.03
CA LYS A 111 13.64 13.35 -4.72
C LYS A 111 13.91 11.86 -4.81
N ILE A 112 14.79 11.37 -3.93
CA ILE A 112 15.01 9.93 -3.75
C ILE A 112 14.05 9.43 -2.68
N VAL A 113 13.24 8.42 -3.04
CA VAL A 113 12.30 7.75 -2.14
C VAL A 113 12.72 6.29 -1.99
N ILE A 114 12.97 5.86 -0.76
CA ILE A 114 13.32 4.47 -0.45
C ILE A 114 12.20 3.88 0.41
N VAL A 115 11.57 2.83 -0.09
CA VAL A 115 10.48 2.12 0.60
C VAL A 115 10.97 0.73 1.00
N ASN A 116 11.02 0.47 2.30
CA ASN A 116 11.42 -0.83 2.82
C ASN A 116 10.19 -1.66 3.16
N LEU A 117 9.90 -2.65 2.31
CA LEU A 117 8.78 -3.60 2.42
C LEU A 117 9.25 -4.99 2.87
N SER A 118 10.31 -5.08 3.66
CA SER A 118 10.88 -6.35 4.12
C SER A 118 9.84 -7.28 4.75
N LYS A 119 9.61 -8.45 4.13
CA LYS A 119 8.67 -9.48 4.60
C LYS A 119 8.92 -9.91 6.04
N GLY A 120 10.18 -9.99 6.46
CA GLY A 120 10.57 -10.35 7.83
C GLY A 120 10.15 -9.33 8.90
N ARG A 121 9.81 -8.09 8.53
CA ARG A 121 9.38 -7.04 9.48
C ARG A 121 7.88 -6.83 9.53
N ILE A 122 7.21 -6.92 8.40
CA ILE A 122 5.78 -6.57 8.31
C ILE A 122 4.88 -7.76 7.94
N GLY A 123 5.46 -8.91 7.65
CA GLY A 123 4.77 -10.09 7.17
C GLY A 123 4.58 -10.07 5.64
N GLU A 124 4.40 -11.23 5.03
CA GLU A 124 4.33 -11.39 3.58
C GLU A 124 3.09 -10.72 2.99
N ASP A 125 1.89 -11.06 3.49
CA ASP A 125 0.62 -10.50 3.01
C ASP A 125 0.59 -8.97 3.11
N ASN A 126 1.05 -8.45 4.26
CA ASN A 126 1.11 -7.01 4.49
C ASN A 126 2.12 -6.32 3.56
N SER A 127 3.27 -6.97 3.30
CA SER A 127 4.28 -6.46 2.36
C SER A 127 3.72 -6.36 0.95
N SER A 128 3.08 -7.43 0.47
CA SER A 128 2.51 -7.50 -0.87
C SER A 128 1.39 -6.47 -1.06
N LEU A 129 0.46 -6.39 -0.12
CA LEU A 129 -0.64 -5.43 -0.22
C LEU A 129 -0.18 -3.97 -0.12
N LEU A 130 0.69 -3.66 0.86
CA LEU A 130 1.22 -2.31 1.00
C LEU A 130 2.07 -1.90 -0.22
N GLY A 131 2.85 -2.83 -0.77
CA GLY A 131 3.63 -2.61 -1.98
C GLY A 131 2.75 -2.32 -3.19
N ALA A 132 1.71 -3.12 -3.41
CA ALA A 132 0.74 -2.90 -4.48
C ALA A 132 0.05 -1.53 -4.34
N MET A 133 -0.35 -1.13 -3.13
CA MET A 133 -0.93 0.18 -2.86
C MET A 133 0.04 1.34 -3.17
N ILE A 134 1.32 1.20 -2.79
CA ILE A 134 2.34 2.22 -3.04
C ILE A 134 2.63 2.33 -4.53
N ILE A 135 2.74 1.22 -5.26
CA ILE A 135 2.95 1.22 -6.71
C ILE A 135 1.76 1.88 -7.41
N THR A 136 0.53 1.51 -7.02
CA THR A 136 -0.69 2.16 -7.54
C THR A 136 -0.69 3.67 -7.26
N LYS A 137 -0.22 4.08 -6.09
CA LYS A 137 -0.10 5.51 -5.75
C LYS A 137 0.94 6.20 -6.63
N PHE A 138 2.09 5.59 -6.92
CA PHE A 138 3.06 6.12 -7.89
C PHE A 138 2.43 6.26 -9.28
N GLN A 139 1.65 5.28 -9.73
CA GLN A 139 0.92 5.35 -11.00
C GLN A 139 -0.03 6.55 -11.04
N LEU A 140 -0.93 6.65 -10.06
CA LEU A 140 -1.93 7.72 -10.01
C LEU A 140 -1.28 9.11 -9.93
N ASP A 141 -0.22 9.24 -9.13
CA ASP A 141 0.52 10.50 -9.01
C ASP A 141 1.31 10.82 -10.29
N ALA A 142 1.84 9.83 -11.00
CA ALA A 142 2.43 10.02 -12.32
C ALA A 142 1.38 10.45 -13.33
N MET A 143 0.24 9.75 -13.42
CA MET A 143 -0.88 10.10 -14.32
C MET A 143 -1.43 11.51 -14.04
N SER A 144 -1.44 11.95 -12.78
CA SER A 144 -1.86 13.31 -12.42
C SER A 144 -0.97 14.39 -13.05
N ARG A 145 0.22 14.04 -13.55
CA ARG A 145 1.12 14.94 -14.33
C ARG A 145 0.56 15.27 -15.71
N ALA A 146 -0.59 14.71 -16.10
CA ALA A 146 -1.30 15.10 -17.33
C ALA A 146 -1.57 16.61 -17.41
N ASN A 147 -1.67 17.31 -16.28
CA ASN A 147 -1.83 18.75 -16.22
C ASN A 147 -0.52 19.56 -16.50
N GLN A 148 0.63 18.89 -16.64
CA GLN A 148 1.91 19.50 -17.00
C GLN A 148 2.22 19.23 -18.48
N LYS A 149 2.87 20.18 -19.15
CA LYS A 149 3.40 19.95 -20.49
C LYS A 149 4.45 18.84 -20.43
N GLU A 150 4.49 17.99 -21.44
CA GLU A 150 5.39 16.83 -21.46
C GLU A 150 6.86 17.21 -21.28
N LYS A 151 7.32 18.30 -21.90
CA LYS A 151 8.69 18.82 -21.79
C LYS A 151 9.09 19.26 -20.37
N ASP A 152 8.11 19.58 -19.53
CA ASP A 152 8.33 20.09 -18.17
C ASP A 152 8.28 18.95 -17.14
N ARG A 153 7.87 17.73 -17.56
CA ARG A 153 7.86 16.54 -16.71
C ARG A 153 9.29 16.03 -16.56
N LYS A 154 9.74 15.85 -15.32
CA LYS A 154 11.03 15.22 -15.03
C LYS A 154 10.90 13.70 -15.10
N ASP A 155 11.92 13.04 -15.62
CA ASP A 155 12.02 11.59 -15.53
C ASP A 155 12.12 11.17 -14.05
N PHE A 156 11.34 10.16 -13.71
CA PHE A 156 11.38 9.51 -12.40
C PHE A 156 11.55 8.01 -12.61
N TYR A 157 12.55 7.44 -11.95
CA TYR A 157 12.91 6.05 -12.09
C TYR A 157 12.40 5.27 -10.89
N LEU A 158 11.48 4.33 -11.13
CA LEU A 158 10.92 3.43 -10.14
C LEU A 158 11.55 2.05 -10.27
N TYR A 159 12.32 1.66 -9.28
CA TYR A 159 12.94 0.34 -9.18
C TYR A 159 12.09 -0.53 -8.24
N VAL A 160 11.65 -1.67 -8.72
CA VAL A 160 10.85 -2.63 -7.95
C VAL A 160 11.59 -3.96 -7.92
N ASP A 161 12.14 -4.26 -6.75
CA ASP A 161 12.78 -5.54 -6.48
C ASP A 161 11.73 -6.57 -6.04
N GLU A 162 11.93 -7.85 -6.37
CA GLU A 162 10.95 -8.92 -6.13
C GLU A 162 9.55 -8.58 -6.67
N PHE A 163 9.52 -8.08 -7.91
CA PHE A 163 8.32 -7.52 -8.54
C PHE A 163 7.11 -8.47 -8.50
N GLN A 164 7.32 -9.79 -8.60
CA GLN A 164 6.26 -10.79 -8.56
C GLN A 164 5.39 -10.70 -7.29
N ASN A 165 5.92 -10.17 -6.18
CA ASN A 165 5.16 -10.01 -4.94
C ASN A 165 4.12 -8.88 -5.01
N PHE A 166 4.24 -7.98 -5.99
CA PHE A 166 3.43 -6.77 -6.13
C PHE A 166 2.64 -6.74 -7.44
N ALA A 167 2.83 -7.75 -8.28
CA ALA A 167 2.20 -7.88 -9.57
C ALA A 167 0.67 -8.06 -9.41
N THR A 168 -0.09 -7.09 -9.90
CA THR A 168 -1.55 -7.10 -9.93
C THR A 168 -2.02 -6.77 -11.35
N ASP A 169 -3.24 -7.14 -11.72
CA ASP A 169 -3.78 -6.91 -13.07
C ASP A 169 -3.78 -5.41 -13.44
N SER A 170 -3.95 -4.53 -12.46
CA SER A 170 -3.84 -3.08 -12.67
C SER A 170 -2.44 -2.63 -13.11
N PHE A 171 -1.42 -3.48 -12.92
CA PHE A 171 -0.05 -3.15 -13.31
C PHE A 171 0.14 -3.14 -14.84
N SER A 172 -0.63 -3.90 -15.59
CA SER A 172 -0.61 -3.90 -17.05
C SER A 172 -0.88 -2.48 -17.62
N THR A 173 -1.79 -1.75 -16.97
CA THR A 173 -2.07 -0.34 -17.32
C THR A 173 -0.88 0.58 -17.04
N ILE A 174 -0.14 0.35 -15.93
CA ILE A 174 1.07 1.12 -15.65
C ILE A 174 2.09 0.95 -16.77
N LEU A 175 2.36 -0.30 -17.16
CA LEU A 175 3.35 -0.61 -18.18
C LEU A 175 3.08 0.07 -19.52
N SER A 176 1.81 0.11 -19.93
CA SER A 176 1.42 0.72 -21.21
C SER A 176 1.43 2.25 -21.20
N GLU A 177 1.21 2.89 -20.03
CA GLU A 177 0.98 4.34 -19.97
C GLU A 177 2.07 5.14 -19.25
N ALA A 178 2.88 4.51 -18.39
CA ALA A 178 3.84 5.19 -17.51
C ALA A 178 4.83 6.09 -18.26
N ARG A 179 5.25 5.67 -19.48
CA ARG A 179 6.18 6.41 -20.33
C ARG A 179 5.69 7.82 -20.66
N LYS A 180 4.38 8.00 -20.93
CA LYS A 180 3.77 9.30 -21.25
C LYS A 180 3.95 10.30 -20.12
N TYR A 181 4.04 9.81 -18.89
CA TYR A 181 4.15 10.61 -17.68
C TYR A 181 5.57 10.66 -17.10
N LYS A 182 6.58 10.21 -17.90
CA LYS A 182 7.98 10.16 -17.49
C LYS A 182 8.20 9.35 -16.20
N LEU A 183 7.46 8.25 -16.05
CA LEU A 183 7.71 7.22 -15.04
C LEU A 183 8.40 6.04 -15.72
N ASN A 184 9.67 5.86 -15.43
CA ASN A 184 10.51 4.80 -15.98
C ASN A 184 10.57 3.64 -14.99
N LEU A 185 10.23 2.42 -15.44
CA LEU A 185 10.15 1.25 -14.59
C LEU A 185 11.37 0.34 -14.81
N THR A 186 11.98 -0.07 -13.71
CA THR A 186 12.96 -1.15 -13.66
C THR A 186 12.44 -2.21 -12.69
N MET A 187 12.18 -3.40 -13.19
CA MET A 187 11.61 -4.49 -12.41
C MET A 187 12.63 -5.63 -12.33
N ALA A 188 12.83 -6.15 -11.14
CA ALA A 188 13.63 -7.35 -10.92
C ALA A 188 12.77 -8.44 -10.29
N ASN A 189 12.91 -9.66 -10.78
CA ASN A 189 12.23 -10.83 -10.26
C ASN A 189 13.13 -12.06 -10.37
N GLN A 190 12.91 -13.02 -9.50
CA GLN A 190 13.69 -14.27 -9.47
C GLN A 190 13.02 -15.38 -10.28
N TYR A 191 11.69 -15.41 -10.34
CA TYR A 191 10.93 -16.46 -11.01
C TYR A 191 9.80 -15.86 -11.84
N ILE A 192 9.80 -16.11 -13.13
CA ILE A 192 8.77 -15.65 -14.06
C ILE A 192 7.45 -16.39 -13.80
N ALA A 193 7.52 -17.69 -13.49
CA ALA A 193 6.35 -18.53 -13.22
C ALA A 193 5.50 -18.06 -12.03
N GLN A 194 6.03 -17.21 -11.15
CA GLN A 194 5.27 -16.64 -10.03
C GLN A 194 4.40 -15.41 -10.42
N MET A 195 4.57 -14.88 -11.62
CA MET A 195 3.72 -13.78 -12.11
C MET A 195 2.42 -14.33 -12.69
N PRO A 196 1.27 -13.67 -12.43
CA PRO A 196 0.04 -13.94 -13.18
C PRO A 196 0.31 -13.81 -14.70
N GLU A 197 -0.31 -14.69 -15.50
CA GLU A 197 -0.06 -14.76 -16.94
C GLU A 197 -0.29 -13.42 -17.64
N GLU A 198 -1.40 -12.75 -17.35
CA GLU A 198 -1.72 -11.44 -17.94
C GLU A 198 -0.66 -10.36 -17.61
N VAL A 199 -0.11 -10.39 -16.39
CA VAL A 199 0.93 -9.45 -15.98
C VAL A 199 2.26 -9.79 -16.64
N ARG A 200 2.60 -11.07 -16.72
CA ARG A 200 3.79 -11.57 -17.41
C ARG A 200 3.80 -11.11 -18.86
N ASP A 201 2.71 -11.34 -19.58
CA ASP A 201 2.58 -11.00 -21.00
C ASP A 201 2.61 -9.47 -21.19
N ALA A 202 1.99 -8.72 -20.30
CA ALA A 202 2.09 -7.25 -20.30
C ALA A 202 3.52 -6.76 -20.04
N VAL A 203 4.27 -7.39 -19.13
CA VAL A 203 5.67 -7.05 -18.88
C VAL A 203 6.50 -7.26 -20.14
N PHE A 204 6.52 -8.46 -20.69
CA PHE A 204 7.37 -8.79 -21.84
C PHE A 204 6.92 -8.09 -23.13
N GLY A 205 5.63 -7.75 -23.27
CA GLY A 205 5.13 -6.96 -24.39
C GLY A 205 5.46 -5.47 -24.33
N ASN A 206 5.86 -4.93 -23.16
CA ASN A 206 6.12 -3.50 -23.00
C ASN A 206 7.57 -3.16 -22.61
N VAL A 207 8.36 -4.13 -22.15
CA VAL A 207 9.76 -3.87 -21.79
C VAL A 207 10.62 -3.74 -23.03
N GLY A 208 11.40 -2.68 -23.10
CA GLY A 208 12.35 -2.48 -24.21
C GLY A 208 13.71 -3.11 -23.94
N THR A 209 14.18 -3.07 -22.71
CA THR A 209 15.47 -3.65 -22.29
C THR A 209 15.21 -4.87 -21.44
N LEU A 210 15.80 -6.00 -21.82
CA LEU A 210 15.75 -7.26 -21.09
C LEU A 210 17.15 -7.67 -20.67
N ILE A 211 17.32 -8.00 -19.39
CA ILE A 211 18.57 -8.50 -18.81
C ILE A 211 18.23 -9.80 -18.08
N SER A 212 18.91 -10.87 -18.41
CA SER A 212 18.79 -12.16 -17.72
C SER A 212 20.14 -12.58 -17.14
N MET A 213 20.14 -12.89 -15.88
CA MET A 213 21.21 -13.65 -15.21
C MET A 213 20.86 -15.15 -15.25
N GLN A 214 21.63 -15.98 -14.56
CA GLN A 214 21.33 -17.41 -14.45
C GLN A 214 19.91 -17.64 -13.92
N VAL A 215 19.16 -18.50 -14.58
CA VAL A 215 17.77 -18.86 -14.25
C VAL A 215 17.56 -20.37 -14.26
N GLY A 216 16.44 -20.83 -13.71
CA GLY A 216 16.01 -22.22 -13.79
C GLY A 216 15.56 -22.61 -15.21
N PHE A 217 15.44 -23.91 -15.48
CA PHE A 217 15.15 -24.44 -16.82
C PHE A 217 13.80 -23.92 -17.38
N ASP A 218 12.75 -23.93 -16.58
CA ASP A 218 11.39 -23.49 -17.00
C ASP A 218 11.40 -22.01 -17.43
N ASP A 219 12.04 -21.16 -16.64
CA ASP A 219 12.19 -19.73 -16.97
C ASP A 219 13.13 -19.51 -18.16
N ALA A 220 14.15 -20.37 -18.32
CA ALA A 220 15.09 -20.27 -19.43
C ALA A 220 14.44 -20.50 -20.80
N GLU A 221 13.48 -21.43 -20.91
CA GLU A 221 12.71 -21.63 -22.12
C GLU A 221 11.94 -20.37 -22.51
N TYR A 222 11.27 -19.76 -21.55
CA TYR A 222 10.50 -18.54 -21.79
C TYR A 222 11.40 -17.35 -22.16
N ILE A 223 12.50 -17.15 -21.45
CA ILE A 223 13.45 -16.04 -21.69
C ILE A 223 14.16 -16.21 -23.04
N SER A 224 14.54 -17.44 -23.43
CA SER A 224 15.12 -17.74 -24.74
C SER A 224 14.23 -17.24 -25.89
N GLN A 225 12.92 -17.50 -25.83
CA GLN A 225 11.96 -17.00 -26.80
C GLN A 225 11.94 -15.45 -26.83
N GLN A 226 12.05 -14.80 -25.66
CA GLN A 226 12.06 -13.33 -25.57
C GLN A 226 13.36 -12.73 -26.15
N PHE A 227 14.46 -13.45 -26.14
CA PHE A 227 15.70 -13.08 -26.83
C PHE A 227 15.70 -13.42 -28.33
N GLY A 228 14.58 -13.96 -28.85
CA GLY A 228 14.45 -14.32 -30.27
C GLY A 228 15.27 -15.58 -30.65
N GLU A 229 15.45 -16.48 -29.67
CA GLU A 229 16.22 -17.71 -29.80
C GLU A 229 17.72 -17.51 -30.16
N GLU A 230 18.22 -16.28 -30.02
CA GLU A 230 19.65 -15.98 -30.15
C GLU A 230 20.45 -16.55 -28.97
N VAL A 231 19.80 -16.87 -27.86
CA VAL A 231 20.37 -17.48 -26.65
C VAL A 231 19.52 -18.70 -26.31
N LEU A 232 20.16 -19.86 -26.25
CA LEU A 232 19.46 -21.13 -25.98
C LEU A 232 19.22 -21.32 -24.47
N PRO A 233 18.19 -22.09 -24.07
CA PRO A 233 17.90 -22.36 -22.65
C PRO A 233 19.12 -22.92 -21.87
N PRO A 234 19.96 -23.84 -22.42
CA PRO A 234 21.18 -24.30 -21.74
C PRO A 234 22.18 -23.18 -21.43
N ASP A 235 22.25 -22.14 -22.29
CA ASP A 235 23.18 -21.02 -22.09
C ASP A 235 22.74 -20.18 -20.86
N LEU A 236 21.44 -20.02 -20.66
CA LEU A 236 20.86 -19.30 -19.54
C LEU A 236 20.99 -20.06 -18.21
N VAL A 237 20.81 -21.39 -18.26
CA VAL A 237 20.94 -22.25 -17.06
C VAL A 237 22.42 -22.44 -16.68
N GLY A 238 23.30 -22.54 -17.66
CA GLY A 238 24.75 -22.78 -17.47
C GLY A 238 25.55 -21.50 -17.16
N MET A 239 24.92 -20.36 -17.03
CA MET A 239 25.59 -19.06 -16.89
C MET A 239 26.40 -18.97 -15.59
N SER A 240 27.59 -18.38 -15.67
CA SER A 240 28.44 -18.16 -14.50
C SER A 240 27.96 -16.96 -13.66
N LYS A 241 28.44 -16.89 -12.42
CA LYS A 241 28.20 -15.73 -11.55
C LYS A 241 28.74 -14.44 -12.21
N TYR A 242 27.99 -13.36 -12.01
CA TYR A 242 28.33 -12.03 -12.53
C TYR A 242 28.27 -11.88 -14.06
N THR A 243 27.76 -12.87 -14.78
CA THR A 243 27.48 -12.79 -16.22
C THR A 243 25.98 -12.56 -16.44
N ALA A 244 25.63 -11.86 -17.50
CA ALA A 244 24.24 -11.66 -17.92
C ALA A 244 24.13 -11.64 -19.44
N TYR A 245 23.00 -12.08 -19.99
CA TYR A 245 22.58 -11.76 -21.35
C TYR A 245 21.69 -10.53 -21.33
N MET A 246 21.87 -9.68 -22.35
CA MET A 246 21.16 -8.42 -22.45
C MET A 246 20.70 -8.14 -23.87
N ARG A 247 19.48 -7.64 -24.01
CA ARG A 247 18.94 -6.97 -25.20
C ARG A 247 18.52 -5.56 -24.82
N LEU A 248 19.12 -4.57 -25.45
CA LEU A 248 18.83 -3.16 -25.18
C LEU A 248 17.80 -2.60 -26.16
N LEU A 249 17.04 -1.64 -25.72
CA LEU A 249 16.27 -0.76 -26.59
C LEU A 249 17.09 0.51 -26.84
N ILE A 250 17.60 0.67 -28.06
CA ILE A 250 18.42 1.81 -28.51
C ILE A 250 17.63 2.56 -29.58
N ASP A 251 17.32 3.82 -29.38
CA ASP A 251 16.54 4.65 -30.31
C ASP A 251 15.22 4.01 -30.78
N ASN A 252 14.51 3.36 -29.85
CA ASN A 252 13.30 2.56 -30.08
C ASN A 252 13.48 1.32 -30.97
N MET A 253 14.70 0.86 -31.19
CA MET A 253 15.00 -0.40 -31.87
C MET A 253 15.67 -1.37 -30.91
N PRO A 254 15.25 -2.66 -30.88
CA PRO A 254 15.94 -3.66 -30.09
C PRO A 254 17.33 -3.95 -30.69
N SER A 255 18.33 -3.98 -29.83
CA SER A 255 19.68 -4.45 -30.23
C SER A 255 19.67 -5.96 -30.45
N LYS A 256 20.73 -6.48 -31.06
CA LYS A 256 21.06 -7.90 -30.95
C LYS A 256 21.33 -8.26 -29.48
N THR A 257 21.07 -9.48 -29.12
CA THR A 257 21.38 -10.00 -27.78
C THR A 257 22.88 -10.20 -27.64
N PHE A 258 23.44 -9.83 -26.51
CA PHE A 258 24.86 -10.00 -26.21
C PHE A 258 25.06 -10.38 -24.74
N SER A 259 26.16 -11.05 -24.44
CA SER A 259 26.57 -11.34 -23.08
C SER A 259 27.41 -10.20 -22.50
N MET A 260 27.35 -10.02 -21.19
CA MET A 260 28.14 -9.05 -20.45
C MET A 260 28.56 -9.58 -19.09
N ASP A 261 29.70 -9.14 -18.59
CA ASP A 261 30.09 -9.33 -17.22
C ASP A 261 29.68 -8.15 -16.38
N THR A 262 29.05 -8.43 -15.23
CA THR A 262 28.68 -7.40 -14.28
C THR A 262 29.87 -7.05 -13.39
N LEU A 263 29.96 -5.79 -12.98
CA LEU A 263 30.97 -5.40 -12.00
C LEU A 263 30.69 -6.07 -10.65
N PRO A 264 31.72 -6.45 -9.90
CA PRO A 264 31.52 -6.92 -8.54
C PRO A 264 30.91 -5.80 -7.68
N PRO A 265 30.23 -6.16 -6.59
CA PRO A 265 29.76 -5.16 -5.64
C PRO A 265 30.88 -4.19 -5.26
N PRO A 266 30.62 -2.89 -5.17
CA PRO A 266 31.67 -1.91 -4.92
C PRO A 266 32.35 -2.19 -3.56
N LEU A 267 33.47 -2.91 -3.63
CA LEU A 267 34.32 -3.21 -2.47
C LEU A 267 34.83 -1.88 -1.90
N GLY A 268 34.64 -1.62 -0.61
CA GLY A 268 35.13 -0.45 0.10
C GLY A 268 34.18 0.72 0.20
N ARG A 269 33.01 0.73 -0.44
CA ARG A 269 31.89 1.57 -0.01
C ARG A 269 31.16 0.83 1.10
N VAL A 270 31.86 0.67 2.24
CA VAL A 270 31.22 0.24 3.48
C VAL A 270 29.99 1.11 3.68
N ALA A 271 28.84 0.48 3.87
CA ALA A 271 27.62 1.17 4.21
C ALA A 271 27.98 2.08 5.40
N ASN A 272 27.93 3.38 5.19
CA ASN A 272 28.18 4.32 6.27
C ASN A 272 26.95 4.30 7.17
N GLU A 273 27.02 3.49 8.24
CA GLU A 273 25.92 3.26 9.18
C GLU A 273 25.46 4.60 9.80
N GLU A 274 26.39 5.48 10.14
CA GLU A 274 26.10 6.80 10.68
C GLU A 274 25.27 7.65 9.69
N ARG A 275 25.62 7.62 8.39
CA ARG A 275 24.86 8.30 7.36
C ARG A 275 23.49 7.67 7.17
N SER A 276 23.40 6.34 7.21
CA SER A 276 22.14 5.60 7.14
C SER A 276 21.19 5.99 8.29
N ASP A 277 21.71 6.05 9.50
CA ASP A 277 20.93 6.43 10.68
C ASP A 277 20.53 7.90 10.66
N THR A 278 21.40 8.77 10.18
CA THR A 278 21.08 10.20 9.96
C THR A 278 19.94 10.35 8.97
N VAL A 279 19.98 9.65 7.83
CA VAL A 279 18.89 9.67 6.83
C VAL A 279 17.58 9.17 7.43
N ARG A 280 17.61 8.04 8.17
CA ARG A 280 16.42 7.49 8.85
C ARG A 280 15.85 8.47 9.88
N LYS A 281 16.71 9.11 10.66
CA LYS A 281 16.31 10.10 11.68
C LYS A 281 15.61 11.29 11.02
N VAL A 282 16.23 11.89 10.02
CA VAL A 282 15.66 13.04 9.28
C VAL A 282 14.34 12.67 8.59
N ALA A 283 14.28 11.48 7.96
CA ALA A 283 13.05 11.00 7.34
C ALA A 283 11.92 10.82 8.37
N ARG A 284 12.20 10.26 9.55
CA ARG A 284 11.22 10.13 10.64
C ARG A 284 10.74 11.48 11.15
N GLU A 285 11.65 12.43 11.36
CA GLU A 285 11.29 13.77 11.84
C GLU A 285 10.38 14.52 10.86
N ARG A 286 10.64 14.38 9.56
CA ARG A 286 9.90 15.11 8.52
C ARG A 286 8.59 14.44 8.10
N TYR A 287 8.56 13.12 8.05
CA TYR A 287 7.48 12.37 7.39
C TYR A 287 6.75 11.39 8.30
N SER A 288 7.09 11.30 9.59
CA SER A 288 6.37 10.42 10.49
C SER A 288 5.83 11.13 11.73
N GLN A 289 4.86 10.49 12.39
CA GLN A 289 4.35 10.88 13.69
C GLN A 289 4.77 9.83 14.72
N LYS A 290 4.88 10.23 15.98
CA LYS A 290 5.14 9.28 17.06
C LYS A 290 4.01 8.25 17.13
N ARG A 291 4.38 6.97 17.23
CA ARG A 291 3.44 5.85 17.28
C ARG A 291 2.35 6.04 18.34
N SER A 292 2.73 6.46 19.55
CA SER A 292 1.77 6.70 20.64
C SER A 292 0.72 7.75 20.30
N VAL A 293 1.11 8.82 19.58
CA VAL A 293 0.18 9.86 19.14
C VAL A 293 -0.81 9.35 18.10
N VAL A 294 -0.33 8.52 17.17
CA VAL A 294 -1.20 7.91 16.15
C VAL A 294 -2.17 6.92 16.80
N GLU A 295 -1.69 6.05 17.68
CA GLU A 295 -2.51 5.07 18.39
C GLU A 295 -3.56 5.74 19.26
N GLU A 296 -3.23 6.83 19.95
CA GLU A 296 -4.19 7.62 20.73
C GLU A 296 -5.28 8.24 19.84
N LYS A 297 -4.91 8.79 18.69
CA LYS A 297 -5.88 9.33 17.73
C LYS A 297 -6.82 8.24 17.19
N ILE A 298 -6.29 7.07 16.87
CA ILE A 298 -7.08 5.93 16.41
C ILE A 298 -8.02 5.45 17.52
N MET A 299 -7.55 5.37 18.76
CA MET A 299 -8.35 4.96 19.91
C MET A 299 -9.52 5.94 20.15
N ARG A 300 -9.28 7.24 20.12
CA ARG A 300 -10.35 8.27 20.24
C ARG A 300 -11.35 8.15 19.08
N TRP A 301 -10.85 7.96 17.87
CA TRP A 301 -11.69 7.83 16.69
C TRP A 301 -12.58 6.58 16.73
N SER A 302 -12.08 5.45 17.29
CA SER A 302 -12.84 4.19 17.40
C SER A 302 -13.99 4.23 18.42
N GLY A 303 -14.06 5.26 19.27
CA GLY A 303 -15.07 5.36 20.34
C GLY A 303 -14.78 4.51 21.57
N VAL A 304 -13.88 3.54 21.48
CA VAL A 304 -13.51 2.62 22.60
C VAL A 304 -12.83 3.36 23.76
N GLY A 305 -12.31 4.57 23.49
CA GLY A 305 -11.61 5.39 24.51
C GLY A 305 -12.52 6.19 25.41
N GLU A 306 -13.73 6.53 24.99
CA GLU A 306 -14.65 7.35 25.77
C GLU A 306 -15.23 6.60 26.97
N GLU A 307 -15.53 5.32 26.83
CA GLU A 307 -15.97 4.45 27.93
C GLU A 307 -14.89 4.31 29.02
N ARG A 308 -13.61 4.16 28.64
CA ARG A 308 -12.50 4.06 29.60
C ARG A 308 -12.17 5.39 30.29
N LEU A 309 -12.33 6.52 29.62
CA LEU A 309 -12.16 7.84 30.20
C LEU A 309 -13.36 8.21 31.08
N GLY A 310 -14.57 7.85 30.68
CA GLY A 310 -15.77 7.97 31.49
C GLY A 310 -15.67 7.13 32.79
N ALA A 311 -15.24 5.89 32.70
CA ALA A 311 -15.04 5.01 33.83
C ALA A 311 -13.95 5.51 34.79
N LYS A 312 -12.80 6.02 34.28
CA LYS A 312 -11.76 6.63 35.12
C LYS A 312 -12.23 7.90 35.83
N ASN A 313 -12.99 8.75 35.15
CA ASN A 313 -13.54 9.97 35.75
C ASN A 313 -14.60 9.66 36.80
N THR A 314 -15.40 8.60 36.61
CA THR A 314 -16.39 8.17 37.58
C THR A 314 -15.73 7.55 38.83
N VAL A 315 -14.68 6.78 38.66
CA VAL A 315 -13.88 6.22 39.78
C VAL A 315 -13.17 7.35 40.54
N ALA A 316 -12.57 8.33 39.84
CA ALA A 316 -11.91 9.46 40.48
C ALA A 316 -12.89 10.35 41.25
N LYS A 317 -14.09 10.61 40.71
CA LYS A 317 -15.16 11.36 41.40
C LYS A 317 -15.68 10.61 42.62
N ASN A 318 -15.86 9.29 42.54
CA ASN A 318 -16.31 8.47 43.66
C ASN A 318 -15.25 8.37 44.77
N THR A 319 -13.96 8.35 44.42
CA THR A 319 -12.84 8.33 45.38
C THR A 319 -12.71 9.68 46.05
N ALA A 320 -12.87 10.80 45.32
CA ALA A 320 -12.88 12.14 45.90
C ALA A 320 -14.09 12.38 46.83
N ALA A 321 -15.29 11.90 46.47
CA ALA A 321 -16.48 11.97 47.31
C ALA A 321 -16.34 11.14 48.60
N LYS A 322 -15.74 9.94 48.55
CA LYS A 322 -15.49 9.14 49.77
C LYS A 322 -14.46 9.80 50.71
N ASN A 323 -13.45 10.46 50.17
CA ASN A 323 -12.48 11.18 50.99
C ASN A 323 -13.03 12.44 51.66
N VAL A 324 -14.00 13.12 51.04
CA VAL A 324 -14.69 14.29 51.62
C VAL A 324 -15.62 13.82 52.75
N VAL A 325 -16.33 12.70 52.61
CA VAL A 325 -17.19 12.14 53.67
C VAL A 325 -16.34 11.65 54.85
N ALA A 326 -15.22 10.99 54.59
CA ALA A 326 -14.31 10.52 55.67
C ALA A 326 -13.69 11.70 56.47
N SER A 327 -13.35 12.83 55.80
CA SER A 327 -12.80 13.99 56.48
C SER A 327 -13.82 14.79 57.30
N SER A 328 -15.11 14.73 56.92
CA SER A 328 -16.19 15.37 57.67
C SER A 328 -16.62 14.57 58.93
N THR A 329 -16.47 13.24 58.90
CA THR A 329 -16.77 12.35 60.03
C THR A 329 -15.73 12.45 61.12
N VAL A 330 -14.44 12.62 60.76
CA VAL A 330 -13.35 12.80 61.76
C VAL A 330 -13.43 14.14 62.49
N LYS A 331 -13.99 15.19 61.88
CA LYS A 331 -14.22 16.49 62.55
C LYS A 331 -15.37 16.51 63.53
N LYS A 332 -16.31 15.54 63.51
CA LYS A 332 -17.45 15.45 64.46
C LYS A 332 -17.13 14.63 65.71
N ILE A 333 -16.00 13.93 65.77
CA ILE A 333 -15.61 13.12 66.93
C ILE A 333 -14.63 13.89 67.88
N LYS A 334 -14.21 15.12 67.50
CA LYS A 334 -13.32 15.97 68.32
C LYS A 334 -14.00 17.24 68.86
N LYS A 335 -15.27 17.15 69.17
CA LYS A 335 -15.95 18.16 69.99
C LYS A 335 -16.62 17.54 71.19
#